data_f5fc2e8f1e232fe9064f218efa6db8e4
#
_entry.id   f5fc2e8f1e232fe9064f218efa6db8e4
#
_cell.length_a   1.000
_cell.length_b   1.000
_cell.length_c   1.000
_cell.angle_alpha   90.00
_cell.angle_beta   90.00
_cell.angle_gamma   90.00
#
_symmetry.space_group_name_H-M   'P 1'
#
loop_
_entity.id
_entity.type
_entity.pdbx_description
1 polymer ?
#
loop_
_entity_poly.entity_id
_entity_poly.type
_entity_poly.pdbx_seq_one_letter_code
_entity_poly.pdbx_strand_id
1 'polypeptide(L)'
;CGFERPVLRQCLGVDDDPARWHDTMAQAMTLGLPGSLEQLGKVVGLEADEAKDKDGKRLIQKFAKPRKDGSFVEPADAPEDWRRFIEYARQDVDTMRRIYDRLPCWVYRGRERETWELDQRINDRGFYVDLELARRAIEAVDTAQHDLAHRVDELTGGEVSSPLRRDVWLRYVRDQLGVSIPDAREATLLAALEEDLPAQARELIQLRLKASRTSTAKYQAAIEATGADNRLRGGLQYYGANRTGRWCLGEGTEVLCLDPFGDI
;
A
#
# COMPACT_ATOMS: atom_id res chain seq x y z
N CYS A 1 10.46 14.55 2.15
CA CYS A 1 11.14 14.53 3.49
C CYS A 1 10.66 13.39 4.39
N GLY A 2 9.48 12.82 4.20
CA GLY A 2 8.99 11.74 5.06
C GLY A 2 9.90 10.49 5.07
N PHE A 3 10.63 10.24 4.00
CA PHE A 3 11.61 9.15 3.90
C PHE A 3 13.02 9.62 4.33
N GLU A 4 13.50 10.74 3.82
CA GLU A 4 14.87 11.19 4.02
C GLU A 4 15.16 11.54 5.48
N ARG A 5 14.22 12.18 6.19
CA ARG A 5 14.40 12.57 7.59
C ARG A 5 14.74 11.38 8.50
N PRO A 6 13.91 10.31 8.58
CA PRO A 6 14.22 9.16 9.43
C PRO A 6 15.51 8.45 9.01
N VAL A 7 15.79 8.33 7.70
CA VAL A 7 17.01 7.71 7.20
C VAL A 7 18.26 8.50 7.62
N LEU A 8 18.26 9.81 7.40
CA LEU A 8 19.42 10.68 7.75
C LEU A 8 19.62 10.74 9.26
N ARG A 9 18.56 10.74 10.06
CA ARG A 9 18.67 10.62 11.52
C ARG A 9 19.33 9.30 11.92
N GLN A 10 18.82 8.18 11.39
CA GLN A 10 19.30 6.84 11.74
C GLN A 10 20.74 6.58 11.28
N CYS A 11 21.09 7.00 10.06
CA CYS A 11 22.38 6.69 9.45
C CYS A 11 23.47 7.73 9.75
N LEU A 12 23.12 9.01 9.94
CA LEU A 12 24.06 10.10 10.02
C LEU A 12 23.88 10.97 11.29
N GLY A 13 22.92 10.69 12.14
CA GLY A 13 22.62 11.47 13.34
C GLY A 13 22.16 12.90 13.05
N VAL A 14 21.62 13.16 11.86
CA VAL A 14 21.11 14.48 11.49
C VAL A 14 19.87 14.79 12.31
N ASP A 15 19.76 16.03 12.79
CA ASP A 15 18.56 16.50 13.48
C ASP A 15 17.35 16.47 12.55
N ASP A 16 16.32 15.73 12.94
CA ASP A 16 15.11 15.49 12.16
C ASP A 16 13.89 16.31 12.63
N ASP A 17 14.08 17.35 13.45
CA ASP A 17 12.99 18.26 13.81
C ASP A 17 12.34 18.81 12.52
N PRO A 18 11.04 18.55 12.28
CA PRO A 18 10.35 19.02 11.09
C PRO A 18 10.48 20.53 10.83
N ALA A 19 10.63 21.33 11.87
CA ALA A 19 10.78 22.78 11.76
C ALA A 19 12.04 23.19 10.98
N ARG A 20 13.07 22.33 10.96
CA ARG A 20 14.35 22.56 10.26
C ARG A 20 14.37 22.05 8.82
N TRP A 21 13.32 21.34 8.40
CA TRP A 21 13.22 20.73 7.07
C TRP A 21 12.27 21.53 6.17
N HIS A 22 12.55 21.54 4.88
CA HIS A 22 11.68 22.09 3.85
C HIS A 22 11.38 21.02 2.83
N ASP A 23 10.09 20.78 2.56
CA ASP A 23 9.63 19.77 1.62
C ASP A 23 9.12 20.45 0.34
N THR A 24 9.90 20.33 -0.74
CA THR A 24 9.56 20.90 -2.05
C THR A 24 8.34 20.23 -2.68
N MET A 25 8.10 18.95 -2.39
CA MET A 25 6.89 18.26 -2.85
C MET A 25 5.65 18.84 -2.16
N ALA A 26 5.70 18.97 -0.82
CA ALA A 26 4.61 19.58 -0.07
C ALA A 26 4.33 21.02 -0.53
N GLN A 27 5.39 21.82 -0.73
CA GLN A 27 5.25 23.18 -1.27
C GLN A 27 4.60 23.18 -2.66
N ALA A 28 5.00 22.29 -3.57
CA ALA A 28 4.40 22.21 -4.90
C ALA A 28 2.92 21.82 -4.82
N MET A 29 2.58 20.85 -3.98
CA MET A 29 1.20 20.38 -3.83
C MET A 29 0.27 21.45 -3.26
N THR A 30 0.75 22.32 -2.35
CA THR A 30 -0.04 23.47 -1.88
C THR A 30 -0.35 24.50 -2.98
N LEU A 31 0.40 24.47 -4.07
CA LEU A 31 0.18 25.28 -5.28
C LEU A 31 -0.71 24.56 -6.32
N GLY A 32 -1.17 23.35 -6.01
CA GLY A 32 -1.90 22.52 -6.97
C GLY A 32 -1.00 21.92 -8.06
N LEU A 33 0.32 21.93 -7.87
CA LEU A 33 1.29 21.38 -8.81
C LEU A 33 1.52 19.89 -8.56
N PRO A 34 2.06 19.14 -9.55
CA PRO A 34 2.38 17.73 -9.37
C PRO A 34 3.38 17.48 -8.23
N GLY A 35 3.19 16.41 -7.44
CA GLY A 35 4.15 15.97 -6.42
C GLY A 35 5.36 15.22 -6.98
N SER A 36 5.27 14.69 -8.21
CA SER A 36 6.38 13.99 -8.86
C SER A 36 7.48 14.96 -9.30
N LEU A 37 8.74 14.69 -8.92
CA LEU A 37 9.91 15.51 -9.28
C LEU A 37 10.02 15.72 -10.80
N GLU A 38 9.83 14.66 -11.58
CA GLU A 38 9.87 14.70 -13.04
C GLU A 38 8.79 15.60 -13.65
N GLN A 39 7.54 15.42 -13.20
CA GLN A 39 6.42 16.21 -13.71
C GLN A 39 6.51 17.68 -13.28
N LEU A 40 6.92 17.90 -12.04
CA LEU A 40 7.10 19.23 -11.49
C LEU A 40 8.23 19.98 -12.23
N GLY A 41 9.34 19.30 -12.52
CA GLY A 41 10.45 19.87 -13.32
C GLY A 41 9.96 20.39 -14.69
N LYS A 42 9.12 19.60 -15.39
CA LYS A 42 8.52 20.03 -16.66
C LYS A 42 7.63 21.25 -16.50
N VAL A 43 6.81 21.28 -15.45
CA VAL A 43 5.88 22.41 -15.20
C VAL A 43 6.62 23.70 -14.88
N VAL A 44 7.73 23.63 -14.13
CA VAL A 44 8.53 24.81 -13.79
C VAL A 44 9.57 25.17 -14.86
N GLY A 45 9.53 24.53 -16.03
CA GLY A 45 10.35 24.86 -17.19
C GLY A 45 11.82 24.43 -17.07
N LEU A 46 12.09 23.30 -16.41
CA LEU A 46 13.40 22.64 -16.51
C LEU A 46 13.51 21.90 -17.85
N GLU A 47 14.66 22.02 -18.51
CA GLU A 47 14.91 21.31 -19.77
C GLU A 47 14.98 19.79 -19.57
N ALA A 48 14.75 19.03 -20.67
CA ALA A 48 14.68 17.56 -20.61
C ALA A 48 16.00 16.90 -20.15
N ASP A 49 17.14 17.53 -20.38
CA ASP A 49 18.46 17.07 -19.91
C ASP A 49 18.66 17.30 -18.39
N GLU A 50 17.86 18.15 -17.81
CA GLU A 50 17.79 18.39 -16.37
C GLU A 50 16.71 17.51 -15.72
N ALA A 51 15.95 16.75 -16.51
CA ALA A 51 14.95 15.82 -16.06
C ALA A 51 15.57 14.47 -15.70
N LYS A 52 14.87 13.73 -14.88
CA LYS A 52 15.24 12.44 -14.30
C LYS A 52 15.90 11.47 -15.30
N ASP A 53 17.06 10.92 -14.94
CA ASP A 53 17.75 9.87 -15.69
C ASP A 53 16.82 8.65 -15.88
N LYS A 54 16.65 8.21 -17.14
CA LYS A 54 15.81 7.06 -17.52
C LYS A 54 16.26 5.75 -16.87
N ASP A 55 17.55 5.62 -16.54
CA ASP A 55 18.11 4.45 -15.88
C ASP A 55 17.85 4.40 -14.37
N GLY A 56 17.40 5.51 -13.76
CA GLY A 56 17.22 5.60 -12.30
C GLY A 56 16.36 4.50 -11.71
N LYS A 57 15.23 4.15 -12.36
CA LYS A 57 14.35 3.06 -11.91
C LYS A 57 15.07 1.71 -11.88
N ARG A 58 15.89 1.41 -12.88
CA ARG A 58 16.68 0.18 -12.95
C ARG A 58 17.72 0.13 -11.83
N LEU A 59 18.39 1.25 -11.59
CA LEU A 59 19.43 1.36 -10.56
C LEU A 59 18.83 1.25 -9.14
N ILE A 60 17.70 1.90 -8.89
CA ILE A 60 16.93 1.75 -7.63
C ILE A 60 16.55 0.28 -7.41
N GLN A 61 16.00 -0.39 -8.44
CA GLN A 61 15.64 -1.80 -8.30
C GLN A 61 16.85 -2.70 -8.04
N LYS A 62 18.01 -2.36 -8.63
CA LYS A 62 19.23 -3.15 -8.47
C LYS A 62 19.82 -3.03 -7.06
N PHE A 63 19.91 -1.81 -6.51
CA PHE A 63 20.64 -1.54 -5.28
C PHE A 63 19.76 -1.36 -4.04
N ALA A 64 18.52 -0.88 -4.20
CA ALA A 64 17.62 -0.57 -3.08
C ALA A 64 16.56 -1.64 -2.81
N LYS A 65 16.42 -2.66 -3.68
CA LYS A 65 15.51 -3.78 -3.43
C LYS A 65 16.29 -5.04 -3.08
N PRO A 66 15.88 -5.76 -2.00
CA PRO A 66 16.50 -7.03 -1.67
C PRO A 66 16.22 -8.08 -2.75
N ARG A 67 17.14 -8.99 -2.94
CA ARG A 67 16.99 -10.23 -3.71
C ARG A 67 16.01 -11.17 -3.01
N LYS A 68 15.65 -12.27 -3.68
CA LYS A 68 14.75 -13.29 -3.12
C LYS A 68 15.27 -13.95 -1.82
N ASP A 69 16.57 -13.98 -1.65
CA ASP A 69 17.28 -14.49 -0.47
C ASP A 69 17.49 -13.44 0.65
N GLY A 70 16.95 -12.22 0.45
CA GLY A 70 17.06 -11.10 1.39
C GLY A 70 18.38 -10.32 1.28
N SER A 71 19.33 -10.73 0.43
CA SER A 71 20.59 -10.01 0.19
C SER A 71 20.43 -8.80 -0.71
N PHE A 72 21.35 -7.84 -0.63
CA PHE A 72 21.44 -6.70 -1.54
C PHE A 72 22.62 -6.87 -2.50
N VAL A 73 22.61 -6.11 -3.61
CA VAL A 73 23.77 -5.99 -4.47
C VAL A 73 24.74 -5.00 -3.84
N GLU A 74 25.95 -5.47 -3.54
CA GLU A 74 26.99 -4.61 -2.98
C GLU A 74 27.60 -3.69 -4.05
N PRO A 75 28.07 -2.49 -3.68
CA PRO A 75 28.76 -1.58 -4.62
C PRO A 75 29.94 -2.22 -5.37
N ALA A 76 30.64 -3.14 -4.69
CA ALA A 76 31.79 -3.86 -5.26
C ALA A 76 31.40 -4.85 -6.37
N ASP A 77 30.17 -5.39 -6.33
CA ASP A 77 29.69 -6.33 -7.35
C ASP A 77 29.37 -5.66 -8.69
N ALA A 78 29.11 -4.35 -8.67
CA ALA A 78 28.75 -3.59 -9.88
C ALA A 78 29.21 -2.12 -9.78
N PRO A 79 30.53 -1.87 -9.76
CA PRO A 79 31.09 -0.54 -9.45
C PRO A 79 30.71 0.55 -10.46
N GLU A 80 30.49 0.20 -11.74
CA GLU A 80 30.06 1.17 -12.74
C GLU A 80 28.60 1.57 -12.57
N ASP A 81 27.71 0.61 -12.35
CA ASP A 81 26.31 0.90 -12.05
C ASP A 81 26.16 1.66 -10.73
N TRP A 82 27.03 1.36 -9.73
CA TRP A 82 27.05 2.10 -8.47
C TRP A 82 27.46 3.57 -8.67
N ARG A 83 28.48 3.85 -9.48
CA ARG A 83 28.85 5.24 -9.82
C ARG A 83 27.71 5.98 -10.52
N ARG A 84 27.02 5.32 -11.45
CA ARG A 84 25.84 5.88 -12.12
C ARG A 84 24.69 6.11 -11.15
N PHE A 85 24.52 5.24 -10.16
CA PHE A 85 23.50 5.40 -9.13
C PHE A 85 23.78 6.60 -8.23
N ILE A 86 25.03 6.84 -7.85
CA ILE A 86 25.45 8.06 -7.13
C ILE A 86 25.17 9.31 -7.96
N GLU A 87 25.51 9.29 -9.25
CA GLU A 87 25.27 10.43 -10.13
C GLU A 87 23.78 10.71 -10.32
N TYR A 88 22.97 9.66 -10.45
CA TYR A 88 21.53 9.77 -10.45
C TYR A 88 20.99 10.44 -9.17
N ALA A 89 21.47 10.02 -8.00
CA ALA A 89 21.07 10.63 -6.74
C ALA A 89 21.47 12.12 -6.62
N ARG A 90 22.65 12.48 -7.13
CA ARG A 90 23.09 13.88 -7.21
C ARG A 90 22.20 14.71 -8.12
N GLN A 91 21.85 14.19 -9.28
CA GLN A 91 20.99 14.86 -10.23
C GLN A 91 19.57 15.07 -9.65
N ASP A 92 19.02 14.10 -8.95
CA ASP A 92 17.72 14.24 -8.26
C ASP A 92 17.77 15.40 -7.22
N VAL A 93 18.86 15.52 -6.45
CA VAL A 93 19.05 16.61 -5.48
C VAL A 93 19.21 17.96 -6.19
N ASP A 94 19.99 18.04 -7.26
CA ASP A 94 20.19 19.28 -8.01
C ASP A 94 18.89 19.74 -8.68
N THR A 95 18.12 18.81 -9.25
CA THR A 95 16.80 19.08 -9.82
C THR A 95 15.85 19.61 -8.75
N MET A 96 15.83 18.99 -7.57
CA MET A 96 15.01 19.44 -6.45
C MET A 96 15.38 20.86 -5.99
N ARG A 97 16.69 21.20 -5.92
CA ARG A 97 17.15 22.55 -5.57
C ARG A 97 16.72 23.60 -6.59
N ARG A 98 16.86 23.30 -7.90
CA ARG A 98 16.40 24.20 -8.98
C ARG A 98 14.89 24.40 -8.98
N ILE A 99 14.12 23.36 -8.63
CA ILE A 99 12.67 23.48 -8.43
C ILE A 99 12.38 24.38 -7.23
N TYR A 100 13.05 24.17 -6.11
CA TYR A 100 12.91 25.00 -4.92
C TYR A 100 13.11 26.48 -5.22
N ASP A 101 14.15 26.84 -5.99
CA ASP A 101 14.45 28.21 -6.37
C ASP A 101 13.38 28.85 -7.28
N ARG A 102 12.61 28.03 -8.00
CA ARG A 102 11.54 28.49 -8.92
C ARG A 102 10.15 28.52 -8.29
N LEU A 103 9.94 27.76 -7.21
CA LEU A 103 8.65 27.74 -6.53
C LEU A 103 8.45 29.00 -5.69
N PRO A 104 7.26 29.62 -5.72
CA PRO A 104 6.97 30.78 -4.88
C PRO A 104 6.95 30.38 -3.40
N CYS A 105 7.73 31.08 -2.59
CA CYS A 105 7.88 30.77 -1.16
C CYS A 105 6.76 31.30 -0.27
N TRP A 106 5.84 32.12 -0.81
CA TRP A 106 4.82 32.82 0.00
C TRP A 106 3.62 31.93 0.36
N VAL A 107 3.39 30.82 -0.33
CA VAL A 107 2.25 29.90 -0.07
C VAL A 107 2.56 28.94 1.09
N TYR A 108 3.76 28.38 1.11
CA TYR A 108 4.19 27.38 2.10
C TYR A 108 4.79 28.05 3.35
N ARG A 109 3.94 28.82 4.05
CA ARG A 109 4.30 29.58 5.27
C ARG A 109 3.16 29.55 6.29
N GLY A 110 3.44 29.96 7.54
CA GLY A 110 2.45 30.08 8.59
C GLY A 110 1.68 28.78 8.76
N ARG A 111 0.36 28.85 8.71
CA ARG A 111 -0.53 27.73 8.98
C ARG A 111 -0.29 26.50 8.09
N GLU A 112 0.00 26.69 6.80
CA GLU A 112 0.31 25.56 5.91
C GLU A 112 1.59 24.84 6.33
N ARG A 113 2.60 25.60 6.69
CA ARG A 113 3.85 25.06 7.19
C ARG A 113 3.66 24.32 8.52
N GLU A 114 2.93 24.91 9.46
CA GLU A 114 2.59 24.31 10.74
C GLU A 114 1.79 23.01 10.57
N THR A 115 0.88 22.96 9.59
CA THR A 115 0.09 21.76 9.26
C THR A 115 0.98 20.66 8.71
N TRP A 116 1.95 20.97 7.84
CA TRP A 116 2.93 19.99 7.37
C TRP A 116 3.84 19.48 8.51
N GLU A 117 4.30 20.37 9.38
CA GLU A 117 5.09 19.97 10.55
C GLU A 117 4.30 19.04 11.49
N LEU A 118 3.01 19.34 11.68
CA LEU A 118 2.11 18.46 12.43
C LEU A 118 1.97 17.09 11.78
N ASP A 119 1.78 17.03 10.44
CA ASP A 119 1.77 15.79 9.68
C ASP A 119 3.02 14.95 9.93
N GLN A 120 4.19 15.59 9.84
CA GLN A 120 5.45 14.89 10.08
C GLN A 120 5.54 14.35 11.52
N ARG A 121 5.12 15.12 12.53
CA ARG A 121 5.09 14.66 13.93
C ARG A 121 4.10 13.51 14.15
N ILE A 122 2.96 13.52 13.49
CA ILE A 122 1.98 12.41 13.54
C ILE A 122 2.59 11.16 12.93
N ASN A 123 3.21 11.28 11.74
CA ASN A 123 3.85 10.18 11.05
C ASN A 123 5.05 9.60 11.83
N ASP A 124 5.86 10.47 12.46
CA ASP A 124 7.00 10.04 13.28
C ASP A 124 6.56 9.30 14.55
N ARG A 125 5.51 9.79 15.21
CA ARG A 125 4.91 9.13 16.36
C ARG A 125 4.28 7.81 15.99
N GLY A 126 3.60 7.75 14.85
CA GLY A 126 2.84 6.61 14.36
C GLY A 126 1.56 6.33 15.15
N PHE A 127 0.77 5.40 14.64
CA PHE A 127 -0.46 4.92 15.24
C PHE A 127 -0.18 3.62 15.99
N TYR A 128 -0.69 3.51 17.21
CA TYR A 128 -0.60 2.25 17.96
C TYR A 128 -1.47 1.19 17.30
N VAL A 129 -0.90 0.00 17.11
CA VAL A 129 -1.58 -1.18 16.57
C VAL A 129 -1.64 -2.24 17.66
N ASP A 130 -2.83 -2.72 17.95
CA ASP A 130 -3.02 -3.86 18.84
C ASP A 130 -2.68 -5.15 18.08
N LEU A 131 -1.42 -5.58 18.22
CA LEU A 131 -0.93 -6.78 17.55
C LEU A 131 -1.56 -8.06 18.08
N GLU A 132 -2.02 -8.08 19.34
CA GLU A 132 -2.71 -9.22 19.91
C GLU A 132 -4.09 -9.39 19.25
N LEU A 133 -4.84 -8.29 19.12
CA LEU A 133 -6.10 -8.28 18.40
C LEU A 133 -5.91 -8.72 16.94
N ALA A 134 -4.90 -8.20 16.26
CA ALA A 134 -4.62 -8.56 14.86
C ALA A 134 -4.32 -10.06 14.70
N ARG A 135 -3.50 -10.64 15.58
CA ARG A 135 -3.19 -12.08 15.55
C ARG A 135 -4.41 -12.94 15.83
N ARG A 136 -5.20 -12.58 16.87
CA ARG A 136 -6.44 -13.31 17.18
C ARG A 136 -7.47 -13.23 16.07
N ALA A 137 -7.56 -12.09 15.38
CA ALA A 137 -8.43 -11.97 14.20
C ALA A 137 -8.01 -12.91 13.08
N ILE A 138 -6.69 -13.04 12.81
CA ILE A 138 -6.15 -14.00 11.84
C ILE A 138 -6.50 -15.43 12.24
N GLU A 139 -6.22 -15.83 13.48
CA GLU A 139 -6.53 -17.17 14.00
C GLU A 139 -8.04 -17.51 13.90
N ALA A 140 -8.90 -16.56 14.24
CA ALA A 140 -10.35 -16.75 14.16
C ALA A 140 -10.81 -16.92 12.69
N VAL A 141 -10.25 -16.15 11.76
CA VAL A 141 -10.56 -16.28 10.33
C VAL A 141 -10.02 -17.61 9.78
N ASP A 142 -8.81 -18.01 10.14
CA ASP A 142 -8.22 -19.29 9.69
C ASP A 142 -9.07 -20.47 10.18
N THR A 143 -9.54 -20.43 11.43
CA THR A 143 -10.45 -21.43 11.97
C THR A 143 -11.77 -21.46 11.19
N ALA A 144 -12.38 -20.29 10.97
CA ALA A 144 -13.64 -20.21 10.22
C ALA A 144 -13.48 -20.67 8.76
N GLN A 145 -12.36 -20.36 8.11
CA GLN A 145 -12.08 -20.83 6.75
C GLN A 145 -11.87 -22.35 6.70
N HIS A 146 -11.22 -22.92 7.72
CA HIS A 146 -11.08 -24.37 7.85
C HIS A 146 -12.44 -25.06 7.98
N ASP A 147 -13.33 -24.56 8.85
CA ASP A 147 -14.66 -25.10 9.03
C ASP A 147 -15.50 -25.01 7.76
N LEU A 148 -15.42 -23.86 7.04
CA LEU A 148 -16.08 -23.69 5.75
C LEU A 148 -15.55 -24.64 4.69
N ALA A 149 -14.24 -24.86 4.65
CA ALA A 149 -13.61 -25.80 3.72
C ALA A 149 -14.05 -27.23 4.02
N HIS A 150 -14.05 -27.64 5.28
CA HIS A 150 -14.52 -28.97 5.71
C HIS A 150 -15.99 -29.19 5.30
N ARG A 151 -16.83 -28.20 5.52
CA ARG A 151 -18.25 -28.29 5.14
C ARG A 151 -18.45 -28.42 3.63
N VAL A 152 -17.66 -27.70 2.81
CA VAL A 152 -17.70 -27.82 1.36
C VAL A 152 -17.19 -29.18 0.89
N ASP A 153 -16.14 -29.69 1.52
CA ASP A 153 -15.58 -31.01 1.23
C ASP A 153 -16.60 -32.12 1.50
N GLU A 154 -17.28 -32.08 2.63
CA GLU A 154 -18.38 -33.01 2.96
C GLU A 154 -19.52 -32.95 1.94
N LEU A 155 -19.98 -31.74 1.58
CA LEU A 155 -21.09 -31.55 0.65
C LEU A 155 -20.75 -32.02 -0.78
N THR A 156 -19.48 -31.99 -1.14
CA THR A 156 -19.03 -32.35 -2.49
C THR A 156 -18.39 -33.73 -2.57
N GLY A 157 -18.40 -34.50 -1.46
CA GLY A 157 -17.78 -35.83 -1.41
C GLY A 157 -16.28 -35.82 -1.69
N GLY A 158 -15.57 -34.74 -1.31
CA GLY A 158 -14.14 -34.58 -1.51
C GLY A 158 -13.72 -33.95 -2.85
N GLU A 159 -14.66 -33.67 -3.76
CA GLU A 159 -14.33 -33.08 -5.06
C GLU A 159 -13.90 -31.61 -5.00
N VAL A 160 -14.38 -30.87 -3.99
CA VAL A 160 -14.01 -29.45 -3.76
C VAL A 160 -13.46 -29.27 -2.35
N SER A 161 -12.16 -29.16 -2.22
CA SER A 161 -11.47 -29.06 -0.94
C SER A 161 -11.53 -27.67 -0.28
N SER A 162 -12.03 -26.64 -0.96
CA SER A 162 -12.20 -25.28 -0.39
C SER A 162 -13.15 -24.46 -1.25
N PRO A 163 -14.03 -23.67 -0.61
CA PRO A 163 -14.91 -22.74 -1.32
C PRO A 163 -14.17 -21.68 -2.11
N LEU A 164 -12.91 -21.37 -1.78
CA LEU A 164 -12.11 -20.36 -2.46
C LEU A 164 -11.45 -20.86 -3.76
N ARG A 165 -11.44 -22.16 -4.04
CA ARG A 165 -10.95 -22.71 -5.32
C ARG A 165 -11.95 -22.48 -6.43
N ARG A 166 -11.93 -21.26 -6.97
CA ARG A 166 -12.92 -20.75 -7.92
C ARG A 166 -13.25 -21.70 -9.05
N ASP A 167 -12.25 -22.14 -9.81
CA ASP A 167 -12.49 -22.89 -11.06
C ASP A 167 -12.99 -24.32 -10.79
N VAL A 168 -12.50 -24.96 -9.72
CA VAL A 168 -12.96 -26.27 -9.27
C VAL A 168 -14.39 -26.17 -8.77
N TRP A 169 -14.69 -25.15 -7.96
CA TRP A 169 -16.00 -24.90 -7.40
C TRP A 169 -17.05 -24.62 -8.50
N LEU A 170 -16.76 -23.71 -9.44
CA LEU A 170 -17.66 -23.41 -10.58
C LEU A 170 -17.93 -24.64 -11.45
N ARG A 171 -16.89 -25.45 -11.70
CA ARG A 171 -17.02 -26.69 -12.45
C ARG A 171 -17.96 -27.67 -11.74
N TYR A 172 -17.76 -27.90 -10.45
CA TYR A 172 -18.59 -28.80 -9.65
C TYR A 172 -20.07 -28.36 -9.68
N VAL A 173 -20.34 -27.08 -9.41
CA VAL A 173 -21.71 -26.53 -9.40
C VAL A 173 -22.41 -26.74 -10.77
N ARG A 174 -21.67 -26.54 -11.87
CA ARG A 174 -22.18 -26.71 -13.22
C ARG A 174 -22.38 -28.21 -13.57
N ASP A 175 -21.35 -29.02 -13.35
CA ASP A 175 -21.29 -30.38 -13.90
C ASP A 175 -22.05 -31.39 -13.03
N GLN A 176 -22.05 -31.19 -11.69
CA GLN A 176 -22.72 -32.10 -10.74
C GLN A 176 -24.13 -31.64 -10.35
N LEU A 177 -24.34 -30.33 -10.27
CA LEU A 177 -25.61 -29.76 -9.79
C LEU A 177 -26.47 -29.15 -10.92
N GLY A 178 -25.93 -29.08 -12.14
CA GLY A 178 -26.64 -28.53 -13.30
C GLY A 178 -26.87 -27.01 -13.24
N VAL A 179 -26.21 -26.29 -12.33
CA VAL A 179 -26.39 -24.86 -12.14
C VAL A 179 -25.29 -24.09 -12.85
N SER A 180 -25.66 -23.27 -13.82
CA SER A 180 -24.72 -22.47 -14.60
C SER A 180 -24.53 -21.08 -13.99
N ILE A 181 -23.37 -20.86 -13.34
CA ILE A 181 -22.99 -19.56 -12.77
C ILE A 181 -21.80 -19.04 -13.58
N PRO A 182 -21.90 -17.82 -14.20
CA PRO A 182 -20.88 -17.34 -15.12
C PRO A 182 -19.55 -16.97 -14.42
N ASP A 183 -19.62 -16.49 -13.19
CA ASP A 183 -18.45 -16.19 -12.37
C ASP A 183 -18.78 -16.31 -10.87
N ALA A 184 -17.75 -16.17 -10.04
CA ALA A 184 -17.89 -16.27 -8.59
C ALA A 184 -17.82 -14.90 -7.88
N ARG A 185 -18.23 -13.83 -8.56
CA ARG A 185 -18.34 -12.49 -7.96
C ARG A 185 -19.53 -12.43 -7.02
N GLU A 186 -19.42 -11.62 -5.97
CA GLU A 186 -20.47 -11.51 -4.96
C GLU A 186 -21.83 -11.16 -5.58
N ALA A 187 -21.89 -10.14 -6.46
CA ALA A 187 -23.12 -9.75 -7.12
C ALA A 187 -23.76 -10.90 -7.95
N THR A 188 -22.94 -11.69 -8.65
CA THR A 188 -23.40 -12.82 -9.43
C THR A 188 -23.94 -13.95 -8.55
N LEU A 189 -23.27 -14.22 -7.43
CA LEU A 189 -23.67 -15.25 -6.47
C LEU A 189 -24.94 -14.85 -5.72
N LEU A 190 -25.08 -13.58 -5.36
CA LEU A 190 -26.31 -13.07 -4.73
C LEU A 190 -27.49 -13.12 -5.68
N ALA A 191 -27.31 -12.75 -6.95
CA ALA A 191 -28.36 -12.85 -7.96
C ALA A 191 -28.79 -14.32 -8.18
N ALA A 192 -27.84 -15.26 -8.19
CA ALA A 192 -28.15 -16.69 -8.31
C ALA A 192 -29.00 -17.21 -7.13
N LEU A 193 -28.81 -16.67 -5.92
CA LEU A 193 -29.61 -17.08 -4.75
C LEU A 193 -31.09 -16.67 -4.84
N GLU A 194 -31.46 -15.74 -5.69
CA GLU A 194 -32.86 -15.34 -5.94
C GLU A 194 -33.58 -16.35 -6.88
N GLU A 195 -32.84 -17.22 -7.57
CA GLU A 195 -33.36 -18.24 -8.47
C GLU A 195 -33.79 -19.49 -7.68
N ASP A 196 -34.59 -20.37 -8.34
CA ASP A 196 -34.95 -21.67 -7.79
C ASP A 196 -33.78 -22.65 -7.99
N LEU A 197 -32.99 -22.82 -6.90
CA LEU A 197 -31.78 -23.64 -6.89
C LEU A 197 -31.95 -24.92 -6.07
N PRO A 198 -31.28 -26.01 -6.46
CA PRO A 198 -31.12 -27.18 -5.60
C PRO A 198 -30.54 -26.76 -4.23
N ALA A 199 -31.02 -27.38 -3.16
CA ALA A 199 -30.62 -27.04 -1.80
C ALA A 199 -29.08 -27.06 -1.59
N GLN A 200 -28.43 -28.06 -2.18
CA GLN A 200 -26.97 -28.21 -2.15
C GLN A 200 -26.24 -27.05 -2.85
N ALA A 201 -26.73 -26.62 -4.00
CA ALA A 201 -26.17 -25.50 -4.74
C ALA A 201 -26.31 -24.18 -3.95
N ARG A 202 -27.49 -23.97 -3.35
CA ARG A 202 -27.76 -22.83 -2.49
C ARG A 202 -26.80 -22.77 -1.31
N GLU A 203 -26.60 -23.89 -0.61
CA GLU A 203 -25.67 -23.98 0.53
C GLU A 203 -24.22 -23.73 0.08
N LEU A 204 -23.76 -24.30 -1.02
CA LEU A 204 -22.41 -24.07 -1.56
C LEU A 204 -22.17 -22.59 -1.93
N ILE A 205 -23.17 -21.91 -2.50
CA ILE A 205 -23.09 -20.47 -2.79
C ILE A 205 -22.96 -19.67 -1.50
N GLN A 206 -23.76 -19.96 -0.48
CA GLN A 206 -23.70 -19.28 0.81
C GLN A 206 -22.35 -19.49 1.51
N LEU A 207 -21.80 -20.71 1.49
CA LEU A 207 -20.49 -21.01 2.05
C LEU A 207 -19.37 -20.24 1.33
N ARG A 208 -19.45 -20.14 -0.01
CA ARG A 208 -18.50 -19.37 -0.78
C ARG A 208 -18.58 -17.87 -0.49
N LEU A 209 -19.78 -17.29 -0.38
CA LEU A 209 -19.98 -15.90 -0.02
C LEU A 209 -19.39 -15.60 1.37
N LYS A 210 -19.63 -16.48 2.35
CA LYS A 210 -19.02 -16.34 3.68
C LYS A 210 -17.50 -16.39 3.62
N ALA A 211 -16.93 -17.34 2.88
CA ALA A 211 -15.47 -17.47 2.74
C ALA A 211 -14.81 -16.30 2.02
N SER A 212 -15.49 -15.69 1.04
CA SER A 212 -14.93 -14.55 0.28
C SER A 212 -14.91 -13.23 1.08
N ARG A 213 -15.74 -13.09 2.10
CA ARG A 213 -15.80 -11.90 2.96
C ARG A 213 -14.74 -11.87 4.06
N THR A 214 -14.08 -13.00 4.30
CA THR A 214 -13.06 -13.11 5.34
C THR A 214 -11.66 -12.89 4.75
N SER A 215 -11.11 -11.69 4.87
CA SER A 215 -9.75 -11.37 4.45
C SER A 215 -8.89 -10.99 5.65
N THR A 216 -7.78 -11.70 5.84
CA THR A 216 -6.77 -11.39 6.87
C THR A 216 -5.64 -10.49 6.37
N ALA A 217 -5.62 -10.16 5.07
CA ALA A 217 -4.52 -9.42 4.44
C ALA A 217 -4.22 -8.08 5.13
N LYS A 218 -5.25 -7.36 5.61
CA LYS A 218 -5.07 -6.10 6.33
C LYS A 218 -4.40 -6.30 7.68
N TYR A 219 -4.77 -7.32 8.43
CA TYR A 219 -4.16 -7.64 9.72
C TYR A 219 -2.72 -8.10 9.55
N GLN A 220 -2.45 -8.93 8.54
CA GLN A 220 -1.09 -9.36 8.20
C GLN A 220 -0.20 -8.17 7.83
N ALA A 221 -0.67 -7.29 6.94
CA ALA A 221 0.03 -6.07 6.56
C ALA A 221 0.26 -5.14 7.76
N ALA A 222 -0.71 -5.05 8.70
CA ALA A 222 -0.55 -4.28 9.93
C ALA A 222 0.59 -4.83 10.79
N ILE A 223 0.65 -6.15 10.97
CA ILE A 223 1.69 -6.80 11.76
C ILE A 223 3.06 -6.56 11.13
N GLU A 224 3.18 -6.71 9.81
CA GLU A 224 4.43 -6.54 9.07
C GLU A 224 4.95 -5.10 9.04
N ALA A 225 4.03 -4.12 8.97
CA ALA A 225 4.38 -2.70 8.91
C ALA A 225 4.62 -2.06 10.29
N THR A 226 4.31 -2.77 11.37
CA THR A 226 4.42 -2.25 12.74
C THR A 226 5.83 -2.41 13.29
N GLY A 227 6.38 -1.35 13.86
CA GLY A 227 7.68 -1.37 14.53
C GLY A 227 7.66 -2.11 15.88
N ALA A 228 8.85 -2.28 16.48
CA ALA A 228 9.01 -2.99 17.75
C ALA A 228 8.25 -2.37 18.95
N ASP A 229 7.84 -1.12 18.82
CA ASP A 229 7.05 -0.38 19.80
C ASP A 229 5.54 -0.43 19.53
N ASN A 230 5.09 -1.35 18.71
CA ASN A 230 3.71 -1.53 18.27
C ASN A 230 3.12 -0.29 17.58
N ARG A 231 3.95 0.48 16.85
CA ARG A 231 3.49 1.66 16.12
C ARG A 231 3.74 1.54 14.62
N LEU A 232 2.70 1.83 13.86
CA LEU A 232 2.74 1.96 12.41
C LEU A 232 3.02 3.42 12.07
N ARG A 233 4.16 3.67 11.40
CA ARG A 233 4.65 5.01 11.06
C ARG A 233 4.50 5.31 9.57
N GLY A 234 4.50 6.61 9.22
CA GLY A 234 4.42 7.03 7.82
C GLY A 234 3.07 6.77 7.17
N GLY A 235 2.00 6.61 7.99
CA GLY A 235 0.67 6.22 7.52
C GLY A 235 -0.12 7.32 6.81
N LEU A 236 0.29 8.59 6.94
CA LEU A 236 -0.41 9.71 6.33
C LEU A 236 0.44 10.37 5.24
N GLN A 237 -0.20 10.75 4.15
CA GLN A 237 0.38 11.56 3.10
C GLN A 237 -0.24 12.97 3.14
N TYR A 238 0.59 13.95 3.47
CA TYR A 238 0.22 15.35 3.42
C TYR A 238 -0.22 15.73 2.01
N TYR A 239 -1.39 16.37 1.90
CA TYR A 239 -1.97 16.81 0.62
C TYR A 239 -2.19 15.68 -0.40
N GLY A 240 -2.29 14.43 0.02
CA GLY A 240 -2.33 13.25 -0.85
C GLY A 240 -3.52 13.20 -1.78
N ALA A 241 -4.66 13.79 -1.41
CA ALA A 241 -5.82 13.94 -2.27
C ALA A 241 -5.69 15.21 -3.15
N ASN A 242 -5.02 15.09 -4.29
CA ASN A 242 -4.63 16.19 -5.18
C ASN A 242 -5.75 17.21 -5.51
N ARG A 243 -7.02 16.77 -5.60
CA ARG A 243 -8.14 17.66 -5.93
C ARG A 243 -8.64 18.50 -4.76
N THR A 244 -8.49 18.02 -3.54
CA THR A 244 -9.10 18.62 -2.34
C THR A 244 -8.08 19.03 -1.28
N GLY A 245 -6.81 18.68 -1.45
CA GLY A 245 -5.75 18.94 -0.48
C GLY A 245 -5.92 18.19 0.84
N ARG A 246 -6.77 17.17 0.92
CA ARG A 246 -6.95 16.36 2.12
C ARG A 246 -5.78 15.42 2.29
N TRP A 247 -5.49 15.05 3.53
CA TRP A 247 -4.65 13.91 3.81
C TRP A 247 -5.29 12.64 3.23
N CYS A 248 -4.46 11.76 2.74
CA CYS A 248 -4.86 10.39 2.44
C CYS A 248 -3.91 9.42 3.13
N LEU A 249 -4.32 8.18 3.18
CA LEU A 249 -3.44 7.11 3.64
C LEU A 249 -2.37 6.86 2.57
N GLY A 250 -1.12 6.73 3.00
CA GLY A 250 -0.02 6.36 2.11
C GLY A 250 -0.18 4.93 1.58
N GLU A 251 0.47 4.63 0.46
CA GLU A 251 0.51 3.26 -0.07
C GLU A 251 1.01 2.28 1.01
N GLY A 252 0.30 1.18 1.20
CA GLY A 252 0.60 0.17 2.23
C GLY A 252 0.00 0.46 3.62
N THR A 253 -0.65 1.60 3.84
CA THR A 253 -1.31 1.95 5.12
C THR A 253 -2.84 1.84 5.08
N GLU A 254 -3.39 1.22 4.05
CA GLU A 254 -4.81 0.86 3.95
C GLU A 254 -5.31 0.03 5.16
N VAL A 255 -4.35 -0.52 5.90
CA VAL A 255 -4.55 -1.17 7.20
C VAL A 255 -5.22 -0.27 8.23
N LEU A 256 -5.00 1.05 8.17
CA LEU A 256 -5.62 2.01 9.08
C LEU A 256 -7.11 2.25 8.77
N CYS A 257 -7.58 1.85 7.60
CA CYS A 257 -9.00 1.75 7.25
C CYS A 257 -9.57 0.39 7.70
N LEU A 258 -9.36 0.01 8.93
CA LEU A 258 -10.19 -0.99 9.57
C LEU A 258 -11.55 -0.32 9.79
N ASP A 259 -12.44 -0.48 8.80
CA ASP A 259 -13.86 -0.25 9.05
C ASP A 259 -14.35 -1.39 9.96
N PRO A 260 -14.57 -1.13 11.26
CA PRO A 260 -15.01 -2.18 12.18
C PRO A 260 -16.43 -2.68 11.87
N PHE A 261 -17.12 -2.02 10.95
CA PHE A 261 -18.52 -2.29 10.65
C PHE A 261 -18.77 -2.60 9.18
N GLY A 262 -17.72 -2.79 8.36
CA GLY A 262 -17.78 -3.07 6.92
C GLY A 262 -19.17 -2.87 6.36
N ASP A 263 -19.38 -1.99 5.42
CA ASP A 263 -20.70 -1.63 4.87
C ASP A 263 -21.65 -2.82 4.88
N ILE A 264 -22.75 -2.67 5.66
CA ILE A 264 -23.89 -3.59 5.74
C ILE A 264 -24.59 -3.62 4.38
#